data_da2ae8845a653768886891ecf788bc49
#
_entry.id   da2ae8845a653768886891ecf788bc49
#
_cell.length_a   1.000
_cell.length_b   1.000
_cell.length_c   1.000
_cell.angle_alpha   90.00
_cell.angle_beta   90.00
_cell.angle_gamma   90.00
#
_symmetry.space_group_name_H-M   'P 1'
#
loop_
_entity.id
_entity.type
_entity.pdbx_description
1 polymer ?
#
loop_
_entity_poly.entity_id
_entity_poly.type
_entity_poly.pdbx_seq_one_letter_code
_entity_poly.pdbx_strand_id
1 'polypeptide(L)'
;MPKVIRDLPDTSSYWAAVWSVCAMPDVHVICDAPIGCYNLVATAIPDYTDAIPNIDNITPSVITEEEVGGTGTAPAVQRTYDDLVTMKKISDDTKLIVVSTAESEMIGSDLTDLVKMLKPGTTFFHSESLTEDEWVGRDRILRWLWEQYGVDAGSVEPEPGLVNIIGPTYGCFNAPSDLHEVKRLIEGAGGRVNMVFPYESKLADIAQLAKAQYSVVLYKEFG
;
A
#
# COMPACT_ATOMS: atom_id res chain seq x y z
N MET A 1 -20.30 29.08 13.30
CA MET A 1 -20.36 27.81 14.04
C MET A 1 -18.94 27.42 14.39
N PRO A 2 -18.60 27.09 15.62
CA PRO A 2 -17.27 26.57 15.92
C PRO A 2 -17.08 25.29 15.13
N LYS A 3 -15.96 25.19 14.39
CA LYS A 3 -15.54 23.97 13.72
C LYS A 3 -15.27 22.97 14.85
N VAL A 4 -16.08 21.94 14.96
CA VAL A 4 -15.77 20.80 15.83
C VAL A 4 -14.51 20.17 15.23
N ILE A 5 -13.39 20.34 15.91
CA ILE A 5 -12.19 19.58 15.61
C ILE A 5 -12.56 18.13 15.95
N ARG A 6 -12.74 17.31 14.95
CA ARG A 6 -12.78 15.86 15.16
C ARG A 6 -11.36 15.47 15.53
N ASP A 7 -11.20 15.10 16.77
CA ASP A 7 -9.99 14.52 17.31
C ASP A 7 -9.92 13.05 16.82
N LEU A 8 -9.73 12.90 15.53
CA LEU A 8 -9.38 11.62 14.97
C LEU A 8 -7.86 11.56 14.98
N PRO A 9 -7.27 10.46 15.42
CA PRO A 9 -5.85 10.20 15.17
C PRO A 9 -5.67 9.98 13.67
N ASP A 10 -5.79 11.06 12.91
CA ASP A 10 -5.62 11.02 11.47
C ASP A 10 -4.13 10.83 11.21
N THR A 11 -3.77 9.61 10.89
CA THR A 11 -2.48 9.33 10.29
C THR A 11 -2.46 9.89 8.87
N SER A 12 -1.27 10.09 8.32
CA SER A 12 -1.13 10.63 6.96
C SER A 12 -1.37 9.55 5.90
N SER A 13 -1.54 9.97 4.67
CA SER A 13 -1.69 9.08 3.52
C SER A 13 -0.48 8.17 3.29
N TYR A 14 0.72 8.52 3.78
CA TYR A 14 1.89 7.64 3.82
C TYR A 14 1.62 6.34 4.61
N TRP A 15 0.98 6.43 5.79
CA TRP A 15 0.61 5.26 6.57
C TRP A 15 -0.33 4.35 5.78
N ALA A 16 -1.34 4.96 5.18
CA ALA A 16 -2.31 4.26 4.34
C ALA A 16 -1.65 3.51 3.19
N ALA A 17 -0.72 4.18 2.48
CA ALA A 17 0.01 3.58 1.37
C ALA A 17 0.84 2.38 1.84
N VAL A 18 1.69 2.56 2.87
CA VAL A 18 2.53 1.47 3.39
C VAL A 18 1.68 0.30 3.89
N TRP A 19 0.65 0.56 4.70
CA TRP A 19 -0.22 -0.50 5.23
C TRP A 19 -1.01 -1.24 4.17
N SER A 20 -1.34 -0.60 3.07
CA SER A 20 -2.01 -1.24 1.94
C SER A 20 -1.07 -2.14 1.15
N VAL A 21 0.10 -1.63 0.78
CA VAL A 21 1.01 -2.36 -0.11
C VAL A 21 1.82 -3.44 0.61
N CYS A 22 2.19 -3.24 1.88
CA CYS A 22 2.91 -4.27 2.63
C CYS A 22 2.04 -5.48 3.03
N ALA A 23 0.71 -5.36 2.93
CA ALA A 23 -0.21 -6.47 3.10
C ALA A 23 -0.15 -7.50 1.96
N MET A 24 0.53 -7.17 0.86
CA MET A 24 0.71 -8.06 -0.30
C MET A 24 2.09 -8.73 -0.26
N PRO A 25 2.16 -10.08 -0.24
CA PRO A 25 3.41 -10.81 0.02
C PRO A 25 4.44 -10.73 -1.11
N ASP A 26 4.05 -10.35 -2.32
CA ASP A 26 4.94 -10.19 -3.47
C ASP A 26 5.43 -8.74 -3.68
N VAL A 27 5.07 -7.84 -2.76
CA VAL A 27 5.51 -6.44 -2.79
C VAL A 27 6.61 -6.21 -1.76
N HIS A 28 7.64 -5.46 -2.13
CA HIS A 28 8.59 -4.86 -1.18
C HIS A 28 8.50 -3.33 -1.27
N VAL A 29 8.40 -2.68 -0.13
CA VAL A 29 8.26 -1.24 -0.03
C VAL A 29 9.56 -0.61 0.46
N ILE A 30 10.10 0.34 -0.30
CA ILE A 30 11.09 1.28 0.22
C ILE A 30 10.34 2.54 0.66
N CYS A 31 10.35 2.80 1.95
CA CYS A 31 9.83 4.03 2.52
C CYS A 31 10.90 5.11 2.39
N ASP A 32 10.63 6.15 1.61
CA ASP A 32 11.53 7.31 1.50
C ASP A 32 11.37 8.18 2.75
N ALA A 33 11.96 7.71 3.85
CA ALA A 33 11.69 8.14 5.21
C ALA A 33 12.93 8.23 6.08
N PRO A 34 12.99 9.20 7.01
CA PRO A 34 13.87 9.11 8.16
C PRO A 34 13.45 7.94 9.05
N ILE A 35 14.43 7.40 9.80
CA ILE A 35 14.21 6.18 10.61
C ILE A 35 13.06 6.33 11.63
N GLY A 36 12.84 7.54 12.15
CA GLY A 36 11.75 7.80 13.10
C GLY A 36 10.38 7.61 12.51
N CYS A 37 10.11 8.18 11.33
CA CYS A 37 8.82 8.09 10.64
C CYS A 37 8.55 6.66 10.14
N TYR A 38 9.59 5.96 9.69
CA TYR A 38 9.48 4.55 9.37
C TYR A 38 9.12 3.70 10.61
N ASN A 39 9.81 3.91 11.73
CA ASN A 39 9.56 3.13 12.94
C ASN A 39 8.14 3.30 13.45
N LEU A 40 7.56 4.49 13.35
CA LEU A 40 6.17 4.72 13.77
C LEU A 40 5.20 3.86 12.97
N VAL A 41 5.29 3.87 11.64
CA VAL A 41 4.39 3.08 10.79
C VAL A 41 4.62 1.59 10.94
N ALA A 42 5.88 1.15 11.03
CA ALA A 42 6.23 -0.26 11.14
C ALA A 42 5.80 -0.87 12.48
N THR A 43 6.00 -0.16 13.59
CA THR A 43 5.59 -0.62 14.93
C THR A 43 4.10 -0.58 15.14
N ALA A 44 3.39 0.32 14.48
CA ALA A 44 1.93 0.38 14.56
C ALA A 44 1.23 -0.79 13.83
N ILE A 45 1.88 -1.41 12.83
CA ILE A 45 1.26 -2.55 12.11
C ILE A 45 0.83 -3.67 13.07
N PRO A 46 1.70 -4.23 13.94
CA PRO A 46 1.28 -5.26 14.88
C PRO A 46 0.26 -4.76 15.93
N ASP A 47 0.29 -3.48 16.28
CA ASP A 47 -0.65 -2.93 17.27
C ASP A 47 -2.07 -2.77 16.71
N TYR A 48 -2.19 -2.55 15.41
CA TYR A 48 -3.46 -2.31 14.71
C TYR A 48 -3.92 -3.46 13.82
N THR A 49 -3.27 -4.61 13.92
CA THR A 49 -3.62 -5.79 13.11
C THR A 49 -3.71 -7.01 14.01
N ASP A 50 -4.86 -7.68 14.03
CA ASP A 50 -5.13 -8.85 14.90
C ASP A 50 -4.38 -10.13 14.49
N ALA A 51 -3.57 -10.07 13.45
CA ALA A 51 -2.69 -11.13 13.02
C ALA A 51 -1.23 -10.72 13.20
N ILE A 52 -0.33 -11.69 13.27
CA ILE A 52 1.12 -11.40 13.21
C ILE A 52 1.45 -11.06 11.75
N PRO A 53 1.58 -9.78 11.39
CA PRO A 53 1.85 -9.40 10.02
C PRO A 53 3.30 -9.72 9.65
N ASN A 54 3.52 -10.05 8.39
CA ASN A 54 4.86 -10.04 7.84
C ASN A 54 5.24 -8.60 7.49
N ILE A 55 6.23 -8.05 8.20
CA ILE A 55 6.79 -6.71 7.96
C ILE A 55 8.21 -6.77 7.39
N ASP A 56 8.68 -7.95 6.95
CA ASP A 56 10.00 -8.12 6.34
C ASP A 56 10.09 -7.48 4.94
N ASN A 57 8.96 -7.08 4.40
CA ASN A 57 8.81 -6.50 3.07
C ASN A 57 8.74 -4.96 3.08
N ILE A 58 9.07 -4.30 4.19
CA ILE A 58 9.20 -2.84 4.26
C ILE A 58 10.60 -2.45 4.76
N THR A 59 11.18 -1.42 4.16
CA THR A 59 12.53 -0.95 4.51
C THR A 59 12.62 0.56 4.36
N PRO A 60 13.21 1.31 5.33
CA PRO A 60 13.42 2.74 5.20
C PRO A 60 14.62 3.06 4.32
N SER A 61 14.57 4.19 3.61
CA SER A 61 15.76 4.75 2.95
C SER A 61 16.76 5.37 3.94
N VAL A 62 16.30 5.64 5.15
CA VAL A 62 17.08 6.28 6.23
C VAL A 62 17.65 7.64 5.78
N ILE A 63 16.74 8.55 5.43
CA ILE A 63 17.10 9.93 5.06
C ILE A 63 17.87 10.59 6.18
N THR A 64 19.01 11.20 5.85
CA THR A 64 19.88 11.93 6.76
C THR A 64 19.69 13.44 6.67
N GLU A 65 20.18 14.19 7.65
CA GLU A 65 20.16 15.66 7.64
C GLU A 65 20.93 16.24 6.43
N GLU A 66 21.99 15.57 5.99
CA GLU A 66 22.76 15.99 4.80
C GLU A 66 21.92 15.89 3.53
N GLU A 67 21.14 14.81 3.39
CA GLU A 67 20.26 14.60 2.25
C GLU A 67 19.10 15.59 2.26
N VAL A 68 18.52 15.86 3.42
CA VAL A 68 17.50 16.90 3.59
C VAL A 68 18.04 18.29 3.25
N GLY A 69 19.28 18.58 3.65
CA GLY A 69 19.90 19.91 3.47
C GLY A 69 20.46 20.17 2.08
N GLY A 70 20.64 19.17 1.22
CA GLY A 70 21.40 19.41 -0.02
C GLY A 70 21.14 18.48 -1.19
N THR A 71 21.31 17.19 -1.03
CA THR A 71 21.34 16.24 -2.17
C THR A 71 19.98 15.67 -2.57
N GLY A 72 18.95 15.87 -1.74
CA GLY A 72 17.68 15.16 -1.88
C GLY A 72 17.77 13.70 -1.47
N THR A 73 16.68 12.96 -1.54
CA THR A 73 16.58 11.61 -0.98
C THR A 73 16.98 10.48 -1.95
N ALA A 74 17.14 10.79 -3.23
CA ALA A 74 17.49 9.80 -4.25
C ALA A 74 18.73 8.94 -3.90
N PRO A 75 19.84 9.49 -3.38
CA PRO A 75 20.99 8.68 -2.96
C PRO A 75 20.67 7.69 -1.83
N ALA A 76 19.79 8.07 -0.89
CA ALA A 76 19.37 7.19 0.19
C ALA A 76 18.57 6.00 -0.33
N VAL A 77 17.61 6.26 -1.22
CA VAL A 77 16.81 5.20 -1.85
C VAL A 77 17.68 4.27 -2.69
N GLN A 78 18.65 4.82 -3.45
CA GLN A 78 19.58 4.00 -4.23
C GLN A 78 20.40 3.07 -3.34
N ARG A 79 20.99 3.58 -2.24
CA ARG A 79 21.76 2.76 -1.28
C ARG A 79 20.90 1.62 -0.72
N THR A 80 19.66 1.94 -0.31
CA THR A 80 18.74 0.95 0.24
C THR A 80 18.40 -0.13 -0.78
N TYR A 81 18.17 0.25 -2.03
CA TYR A 81 17.98 -0.71 -3.11
C TYR A 81 19.18 -1.64 -3.29
N ASP A 82 20.39 -1.10 -3.34
CA ASP A 82 21.63 -1.87 -3.51
C ASP A 82 21.84 -2.86 -2.34
N ASP A 83 21.52 -2.44 -1.12
CA ASP A 83 21.54 -3.31 0.06
C ASP A 83 20.52 -4.43 -0.03
N LEU A 84 19.27 -4.15 -0.44
CA LEU A 84 18.22 -5.16 -0.63
C LEU A 84 18.61 -6.21 -1.68
N VAL A 85 19.24 -5.80 -2.77
CA VAL A 85 19.78 -6.71 -3.80
C VAL A 85 20.91 -7.56 -3.23
N THR A 86 21.87 -6.94 -2.53
CA THR A 86 23.01 -7.62 -1.92
C THR A 86 22.57 -8.65 -0.89
N MET A 87 21.59 -8.30 -0.06
CA MET A 87 21.02 -9.18 0.96
C MET A 87 20.04 -10.21 0.40
N LYS A 88 19.76 -10.19 -0.88
CA LYS A 88 18.77 -11.07 -1.56
C LYS A 88 17.38 -10.97 -0.94
N LYS A 89 16.99 -9.79 -0.49
CA LYS A 89 15.66 -9.52 0.07
C LYS A 89 14.61 -9.32 -1.03
N ILE A 90 15.04 -8.94 -2.22
CA ILE A 90 14.19 -8.77 -3.40
C ILE A 90 14.67 -9.71 -4.52
N SER A 91 13.71 -10.32 -5.21
CA SER A 91 13.92 -11.22 -6.36
C SER A 91 13.36 -10.60 -7.64
N ASP A 92 13.50 -11.29 -8.77
CA ASP A 92 12.93 -10.83 -10.05
C ASP A 92 11.40 -10.72 -9.99
N ASP A 93 10.74 -11.59 -9.24
CA ASP A 93 9.28 -11.61 -9.10
C ASP A 93 8.76 -10.56 -8.10
N THR A 94 9.63 -10.03 -7.22
CA THR A 94 9.22 -9.02 -6.24
C THR A 94 8.80 -7.73 -6.93
N LYS A 95 7.63 -7.20 -6.62
CA LYS A 95 7.20 -5.85 -7.02
C LYS A 95 7.79 -4.83 -6.07
N LEU A 96 8.61 -3.93 -6.57
CA LEU A 96 9.26 -2.91 -5.75
C LEU A 96 8.51 -1.58 -5.90
N ILE A 97 8.06 -1.05 -4.77
CA ILE A 97 7.35 0.23 -4.71
C ILE A 97 8.11 1.16 -3.76
N VAL A 98 8.45 2.35 -4.23
CA VAL A 98 8.98 3.43 -3.39
C VAL A 98 7.84 4.34 -3.00
N VAL A 99 7.72 4.67 -1.70
CA VAL A 99 6.64 5.52 -1.19
C VAL A 99 7.24 6.75 -0.52
N SER A 100 6.79 7.95 -0.90
CA SER A 100 7.21 9.20 -0.26
C SER A 100 6.63 9.34 1.15
N THR A 101 7.28 10.16 1.97
CA THR A 101 6.78 10.62 3.27
C THR A 101 6.62 12.13 3.28
N ALA A 102 6.00 12.66 4.32
CA ALA A 102 5.88 14.11 4.49
C ALA A 102 7.25 14.80 4.46
N GLU A 103 8.27 14.18 5.05
CA GLU A 103 9.63 14.75 5.09
C GLU A 103 10.26 14.80 3.71
N SER A 104 10.16 13.74 2.91
CA SER A 104 10.67 13.74 1.54
C SER A 104 9.89 14.69 0.63
N GLU A 105 8.59 14.82 0.86
CA GLU A 105 7.74 15.78 0.14
C GLU A 105 8.06 17.24 0.48
N MET A 106 8.34 17.54 1.75
CA MET A 106 8.73 18.90 2.19
C MET A 106 9.98 19.42 1.50
N ILE A 107 10.91 18.56 1.16
CA ILE A 107 12.13 18.93 0.44
C ILE A 107 12.01 18.80 -1.08
N GLY A 108 10.81 18.49 -1.56
CA GLY A 108 10.52 18.39 -2.98
C GLY A 108 11.16 17.19 -3.67
N SER A 109 11.37 16.09 -2.95
CA SER A 109 11.91 14.85 -3.56
C SER A 109 10.96 14.32 -4.62
N ASP A 110 11.46 14.20 -5.85
CA ASP A 110 10.82 13.47 -6.94
C ASP A 110 11.72 12.30 -7.36
N LEU A 111 11.24 11.09 -7.12
CA LEU A 111 11.99 9.86 -7.39
C LEU A 111 11.56 9.18 -8.69
N THR A 112 10.73 9.85 -9.50
CA THR A 112 10.19 9.29 -10.75
C THR A 112 11.27 8.81 -11.71
N ASP A 113 12.37 9.54 -11.84
CA ASP A 113 13.46 9.14 -12.72
C ASP A 113 14.38 8.11 -12.06
N LEU A 114 14.59 8.18 -10.76
CA LEU A 114 15.37 7.17 -10.05
C LEU A 114 14.76 5.78 -10.19
N VAL A 115 13.46 5.63 -9.96
CA VAL A 115 12.82 4.29 -10.01
C VAL A 115 12.92 3.62 -11.38
N LYS A 116 13.04 4.38 -12.47
CA LYS A 116 13.28 3.86 -13.81
C LYS A 116 14.67 3.24 -13.98
N MET A 117 15.64 3.66 -13.14
CA MET A 117 17.03 3.16 -13.18
C MET A 117 17.23 1.97 -12.25
N LEU A 118 16.30 1.71 -11.34
CA LEU A 118 16.31 0.56 -10.48
C LEU A 118 15.87 -0.71 -11.24
N LYS A 119 15.41 -1.71 -10.51
CA LYS A 119 14.86 -2.93 -11.09
C LYS A 119 13.69 -2.60 -12.05
N PRO A 120 13.58 -3.27 -13.24
CA PRO A 120 12.44 -3.11 -14.11
C PRO A 120 11.10 -3.34 -13.41
N GLY A 121 10.14 -2.43 -13.62
CA GLY A 121 8.83 -2.48 -12.97
C GLY A 121 8.81 -1.89 -11.57
N THR A 122 9.91 -1.27 -11.10
CA THR A 122 9.88 -0.43 -9.89
C THR A 122 9.04 0.81 -10.15
N THR A 123 8.19 1.16 -9.18
CA THR A 123 7.30 2.31 -9.27
C THR A 123 7.45 3.22 -8.06
N PHE A 124 7.06 4.48 -8.24
CA PHE A 124 7.06 5.49 -7.20
C PHE A 124 5.62 5.95 -6.92
N PHE A 125 5.20 5.85 -5.67
CA PHE A 125 3.95 6.40 -5.19
C PHE A 125 4.22 7.65 -4.37
N HIS A 126 3.78 8.80 -4.89
CA HIS A 126 3.81 10.06 -4.16
C HIS A 126 2.60 10.12 -3.23
N SER A 127 2.85 10.06 -1.92
CA SER A 127 1.79 9.80 -0.93
C SER A 127 0.90 11.01 -0.63
N GLU A 128 1.31 12.25 -0.97
CA GLU A 128 0.62 13.50 -0.62
C GLU A 128 0.41 13.67 0.91
N SER A 129 1.37 13.17 1.69
CA SER A 129 1.27 13.10 3.15
C SER A 129 1.15 14.45 3.86
N LEU A 130 1.53 15.54 3.18
CA LEU A 130 1.39 16.91 3.70
C LEU A 130 -0.06 17.42 3.63
N THR A 131 -0.90 16.84 2.79
CA THR A 131 -2.21 17.38 2.45
C THR A 131 -3.35 16.40 2.63
N GLU A 132 -3.05 15.10 2.65
CA GLU A 132 -4.06 14.04 2.69
C GLU A 132 -3.95 13.19 3.96
N ASP A 133 -5.10 12.82 4.48
CA ASP A 133 -5.23 11.90 5.60
C ASP A 133 -5.16 10.42 5.13
N GLU A 134 -5.21 9.53 6.11
CA GLU A 134 -5.15 8.09 5.88
C GLU A 134 -6.30 7.59 4.98
N TRP A 135 -7.51 8.09 5.16
CA TRP A 135 -8.67 7.57 4.44
C TRP A 135 -8.61 7.92 2.96
N VAL A 136 -8.24 9.16 2.64
CA VAL A 136 -7.98 9.60 1.27
C VAL A 136 -6.80 8.83 0.68
N GLY A 137 -5.74 8.65 1.48
CA GLY A 137 -4.56 7.88 1.09
C GLY A 137 -4.87 6.43 0.74
N ARG A 138 -5.79 5.77 1.47
CA ARG A 138 -6.23 4.40 1.17
C ARG A 138 -6.93 4.31 -0.18
N ASP A 139 -7.88 5.19 -0.45
CA ASP A 139 -8.55 5.24 -1.76
C ASP A 139 -7.55 5.48 -2.89
N ARG A 140 -6.65 6.44 -2.72
CA ARG A 140 -5.63 6.78 -3.71
C ARG A 140 -4.69 5.64 -4.03
N ILE A 141 -4.14 4.97 -3.01
CA ILE A 141 -3.20 3.87 -3.25
C ILE A 141 -3.89 2.67 -3.93
N LEU A 142 -5.12 2.32 -3.54
CA LEU A 142 -5.84 1.22 -4.17
C LEU A 142 -6.13 1.52 -5.65
N ARG A 143 -6.58 2.74 -5.96
CA ARG A 143 -6.79 3.21 -7.33
C ARG A 143 -5.49 3.21 -8.12
N TRP A 144 -4.41 3.76 -7.55
CA TRP A 144 -3.11 3.80 -8.20
C TRP A 144 -2.55 2.41 -8.49
N LEU A 145 -2.70 1.45 -7.57
CA LEU A 145 -2.32 0.06 -7.81
C LEU A 145 -3.07 -0.54 -9.00
N TRP A 146 -4.37 -0.27 -9.11
CA TRP A 146 -5.16 -0.71 -10.26
C TRP A 146 -4.68 -0.04 -11.56
N GLU A 147 -4.43 1.26 -11.55
CA GLU A 147 -3.96 2.00 -12.74
C GLU A 147 -2.57 1.55 -13.21
N GLN A 148 -1.68 1.16 -12.28
CA GLN A 148 -0.32 0.73 -12.60
C GLN A 148 -0.24 -0.73 -13.03
N TYR A 149 -1.02 -1.61 -12.43
CA TYR A 149 -0.84 -3.06 -12.54
C TYR A 149 -2.11 -3.79 -12.99
N GLY A 150 -3.24 -3.14 -13.05
CA GLY A 150 -4.50 -3.69 -13.51
C GLY A 150 -4.58 -3.85 -15.03
N VAL A 151 -5.75 -4.22 -15.48
CA VAL A 151 -6.07 -4.36 -16.91
C VAL A 151 -7.26 -3.47 -17.25
N ASP A 152 -7.49 -3.24 -18.55
CA ASP A 152 -8.73 -2.63 -18.99
C ASP A 152 -9.91 -3.55 -18.62
N ALA A 153 -10.69 -3.14 -17.61
CA ALA A 153 -11.83 -3.92 -17.15
C ALA A 153 -12.87 -4.17 -18.24
N GLY A 154 -13.00 -3.25 -19.21
CA GLY A 154 -13.88 -3.42 -20.35
C GLY A 154 -13.45 -4.53 -21.31
N SER A 155 -12.23 -5.02 -21.21
CA SER A 155 -11.70 -6.13 -22.01
C SER A 155 -11.96 -7.52 -21.42
N VAL A 156 -12.50 -7.60 -20.20
CA VAL A 156 -12.74 -8.85 -19.46
C VAL A 156 -14.23 -9.05 -19.26
N GLU A 157 -14.76 -10.19 -19.68
CA GLU A 157 -16.15 -10.54 -19.41
C GLU A 157 -16.31 -11.03 -17.95
N PRO A 158 -17.14 -10.39 -17.13
CA PRO A 158 -17.31 -10.78 -15.74
C PRO A 158 -17.98 -12.16 -15.60
N GLU A 159 -17.49 -12.95 -14.67
CA GLU A 159 -18.07 -14.24 -14.34
C GLU A 159 -19.29 -14.07 -13.41
N PRO A 160 -20.45 -14.67 -13.75
CA PRO A 160 -21.65 -14.59 -12.92
C PRO A 160 -21.44 -15.10 -11.50
N GLY A 161 -21.87 -14.31 -10.51
CA GLY A 161 -21.79 -14.65 -9.09
C GLY A 161 -20.38 -14.57 -8.49
N LEU A 162 -19.37 -14.12 -9.23
CA LEU A 162 -18.03 -13.90 -8.72
C LEU A 162 -17.96 -12.53 -8.03
N VAL A 163 -17.38 -12.46 -6.82
CA VAL A 163 -17.40 -11.28 -5.94
C VAL A 163 -16.01 -10.95 -5.43
N ASN A 164 -15.56 -9.72 -5.61
CA ASN A 164 -14.39 -9.18 -4.92
C ASN A 164 -14.78 -8.66 -3.53
N ILE A 165 -13.84 -8.69 -2.60
CA ILE A 165 -13.88 -7.97 -1.33
C ILE A 165 -12.76 -6.93 -1.37
N ILE A 166 -13.12 -5.64 -1.31
CA ILE A 166 -12.17 -4.54 -1.43
C ILE A 166 -12.12 -3.76 -0.13
N GLY A 167 -10.92 -3.38 0.27
CA GLY A 167 -10.69 -2.41 1.33
C GLY A 167 -9.81 -2.87 2.48
N PRO A 168 -9.85 -4.12 2.98
CA PRO A 168 -9.02 -4.51 4.11
C PRO A 168 -7.53 -4.34 3.80
N THR A 169 -6.84 -3.67 4.72
CA THR A 169 -5.37 -3.48 4.70
C THR A 169 -4.83 -3.79 6.09
N TYR A 170 -3.53 -3.72 6.28
CA TYR A 170 -3.02 -3.61 7.64
C TYR A 170 -3.60 -2.35 8.30
N GLY A 171 -3.69 -2.34 9.63
CA GLY A 171 -4.35 -1.28 10.38
C GLY A 171 -5.90 -1.34 10.40
N CYS A 172 -6.50 -2.33 9.76
CA CYS A 172 -7.92 -2.62 9.92
C CYS A 172 -8.09 -3.62 11.07
N PHE A 173 -8.58 -3.14 12.22
CA PHE A 173 -8.85 -3.98 13.37
C PHE A 173 -9.81 -5.13 13.02
N ASN A 174 -9.57 -6.30 13.62
CA ASN A 174 -10.42 -7.47 13.48
C ASN A 174 -10.58 -8.01 12.04
N ALA A 175 -9.74 -7.55 11.11
CA ALA A 175 -9.87 -7.89 9.69
C ALA A 175 -9.96 -9.40 9.40
N PRO A 176 -9.18 -10.30 10.04
CA PRO A 176 -9.30 -11.74 9.79
C PRO A 176 -10.68 -12.31 10.15
N SER A 177 -11.25 -11.89 11.28
CA SER A 177 -12.58 -12.33 11.73
C SER A 177 -13.69 -11.76 10.84
N ASP A 178 -13.61 -10.47 10.54
CA ASP A 178 -14.57 -9.79 9.68
C ASP A 178 -14.58 -10.39 8.27
N LEU A 179 -13.39 -10.67 7.72
CA LEU A 179 -13.26 -11.32 6.42
C LEU A 179 -13.84 -12.73 6.40
N HIS A 180 -13.64 -13.50 7.48
CA HIS A 180 -14.25 -14.83 7.60
C HIS A 180 -15.78 -14.72 7.50
N GLU A 181 -16.38 -13.79 8.23
CA GLU A 181 -17.83 -13.60 8.22
C GLU A 181 -18.35 -13.04 6.90
N VAL A 182 -17.66 -12.07 6.29
CA VAL A 182 -18.04 -11.51 4.98
C VAL A 182 -17.99 -12.61 3.90
N LYS A 183 -16.95 -13.43 3.86
CA LYS A 183 -16.85 -14.59 2.95
C LYS A 183 -18.03 -15.54 3.14
N ARG A 184 -18.33 -15.90 4.41
CA ARG A 184 -19.47 -16.75 4.75
C ARG A 184 -20.80 -16.19 4.26
N LEU A 185 -21.02 -14.88 4.40
CA LEU A 185 -22.25 -14.20 3.95
C LEU A 185 -22.37 -14.19 2.43
N ILE A 186 -21.27 -13.91 1.71
CA ILE A 186 -21.24 -13.94 0.23
C ILE A 186 -21.59 -15.34 -0.27
N GLU A 187 -20.95 -16.37 0.28
CA GLU A 187 -21.17 -17.77 -0.10
C GLU A 187 -22.59 -18.22 0.26
N GLY A 188 -23.09 -17.84 1.44
CA GLY A 188 -24.46 -18.12 1.86
C GLY A 188 -25.53 -17.45 0.98
N ALA A 189 -25.20 -16.36 0.33
CA ALA A 189 -26.04 -15.69 -0.67
C ALA A 189 -25.91 -16.29 -2.08
N GLY A 190 -25.09 -17.32 -2.26
CA GLY A 190 -24.86 -17.97 -3.55
C GLY A 190 -23.75 -17.35 -4.41
N GLY A 191 -22.99 -16.40 -3.86
CA GLY A 191 -21.81 -15.84 -4.49
C GLY A 191 -20.57 -16.71 -4.31
N ARG A 192 -19.50 -16.40 -5.05
CA ARG A 192 -18.18 -17.01 -4.90
C ARG A 192 -17.17 -15.89 -4.73
N VAL A 193 -16.32 -15.98 -3.70
CA VAL A 193 -15.26 -14.99 -3.49
C VAL A 193 -14.17 -15.16 -4.55
N ASN A 194 -13.87 -14.09 -5.27
CA ASN A 194 -12.80 -14.02 -6.25
C ASN A 194 -11.47 -13.68 -5.54
N MET A 195 -11.42 -12.51 -4.90
CA MET A 195 -10.22 -11.97 -4.30
C MET A 195 -10.60 -11.06 -3.13
N VAL A 196 -9.75 -11.03 -2.11
CA VAL A 196 -9.71 -9.98 -1.10
C VAL A 196 -8.55 -9.05 -1.45
N PHE A 197 -8.80 -7.77 -1.66
CA PHE A 197 -7.80 -6.83 -2.12
C PHE A 197 -7.73 -5.58 -1.22
N PRO A 198 -6.53 -5.16 -0.84
CA PRO A 198 -5.21 -5.75 -1.09
C PRO A 198 -4.81 -6.87 -0.11
N TYR A 199 -5.53 -7.03 1.00
CA TYR A 199 -5.25 -8.04 2.02
C TYR A 199 -5.42 -9.46 1.45
N GLU A 200 -4.55 -10.41 1.84
CA GLU A 200 -4.56 -11.81 1.36
C GLU A 200 -4.33 -11.98 -0.16
N SER A 201 -3.94 -10.96 -0.89
CA SER A 201 -3.72 -11.05 -2.34
C SER A 201 -2.29 -10.75 -2.73
N LYS A 202 -1.91 -11.16 -3.94
CA LYS A 202 -0.66 -10.74 -4.57
C LYS A 202 -0.93 -9.63 -5.56
N LEU A 203 -0.02 -8.67 -5.64
CA LEU A 203 -0.11 -7.60 -6.65
C LEU A 203 -0.04 -8.16 -8.07
N ALA A 204 0.71 -9.25 -8.27
CA ALA A 204 0.76 -9.94 -9.55
C ALA A 204 -0.60 -10.45 -10.04
N ASP A 205 -1.54 -10.66 -9.13
CA ASP A 205 -2.87 -11.20 -9.43
C ASP A 205 -3.94 -10.12 -9.58
N ILE A 206 -3.60 -8.83 -9.45
CA ILE A 206 -4.57 -7.72 -9.43
C ILE A 206 -5.52 -7.70 -10.63
N ALA A 207 -5.06 -8.16 -11.80
CA ALA A 207 -5.90 -8.28 -13.00
C ALA A 207 -7.12 -9.20 -12.81
N GLN A 208 -7.09 -10.11 -11.82
CA GLN A 208 -8.22 -10.98 -11.51
C GLN A 208 -9.43 -10.18 -10.98
N LEU A 209 -9.23 -8.98 -10.43
CA LEU A 209 -10.33 -8.12 -10.00
C LEU A 209 -11.34 -7.85 -11.12
N ALA A 210 -10.88 -7.74 -12.38
CA ALA A 210 -11.74 -7.51 -13.53
C ALA A 210 -12.73 -8.66 -13.82
N LYS A 211 -12.45 -9.87 -13.30
CA LYS A 211 -13.32 -11.03 -13.55
C LYS A 211 -14.57 -11.06 -12.69
N ALA A 212 -14.61 -10.32 -11.60
CA ALA A 212 -15.75 -10.35 -10.70
C ALA A 212 -16.93 -9.54 -11.24
N GLN A 213 -18.12 -10.12 -11.13
CA GLN A 213 -19.37 -9.44 -11.47
C GLN A 213 -19.72 -8.36 -10.45
N TYR A 214 -19.32 -8.54 -9.19
CA TYR A 214 -19.61 -7.64 -8.09
C TYR A 214 -18.34 -7.35 -7.27
N SER A 215 -18.31 -6.17 -6.65
CA SER A 215 -17.34 -5.84 -5.63
C SER A 215 -18.06 -5.39 -4.36
N VAL A 216 -17.71 -5.99 -3.22
CA VAL A 216 -18.13 -5.57 -1.90
C VAL A 216 -17.04 -4.73 -1.31
N VAL A 217 -17.30 -3.45 -1.13
CA VAL A 217 -16.39 -2.49 -0.50
C VAL A 217 -16.75 -2.41 0.98
N LEU A 218 -15.79 -2.77 1.86
CA LEU A 218 -16.07 -2.86 3.30
C LEU A 218 -16.10 -1.51 4.00
N TYR A 219 -15.40 -0.54 3.46
CA TYR A 219 -15.30 0.80 4.04
C TYR A 219 -15.78 1.82 3.00
N LYS A 220 -16.76 2.63 3.38
CA LYS A 220 -17.37 3.63 2.46
C LYS A 220 -16.42 4.76 2.07
N GLU A 221 -15.32 4.92 2.83
CA GLU A 221 -14.32 5.96 2.66
C GLU A 221 -13.35 5.64 1.52
N PHE A 222 -13.20 4.37 1.15
CA PHE A 222 -12.24 3.95 0.11
C PHE A 222 -12.61 2.60 -0.51
N GLY A 223 -12.27 2.43 -1.79
CA GLY A 223 -12.49 1.21 -2.58
C GLY A 223 -13.22 1.41 -3.90
#